data_c67c54e8240fbdbfe5f10b2b9d93ea8c
#
_entry.id   c67c54e8240fbdbfe5f10b2b9d93ea8c
#
_cell.length_a   1.000
_cell.length_b   1.000
_cell.length_c   1.000
_cell.angle_alpha   90.00
_cell.angle_beta   90.00
_cell.angle_gamma   90.00
#
_symmetry.space_group_name_H-M   'P 1'
#
loop_
_entity.id
_entity.type
_entity.pdbx_description
1 polymer ?
#
loop_
_entity_poly.entity_id
_entity_poly.type
_entity_poly.pdbx_seq_one_letter_code
_entity_poly.pdbx_strand_id
1 'polypeptide(L)'
;MKTSAKCTILKNTAKNVMAGKYYFAIMALLFAGLISILFNRFTYNLNRSICLTLIDRMKLSASSTGIIVLSYLLPFLLSIVLNVLQLGICLFFLNLTTNHPFYTFDLTYGYFHDFGKSLRLSGVLTLLSFLCYLPADVYLDLRDQGFRLSSTEILLFAVIQLLLIAIYLPVSLALSQSYYVMLDYPELSTKEILRKSAQIMNGKKKQLFYVRLSFLPLFVICLLTCGIGLFWLIPYYHVTMALYYLDVMKPTDPVQ
;
A
#
# COMPACT_ATOMS: atom_id res chain seq x y z
N MET A 1 -28.38 -2.39 -4.39
CA MET A 1 -28.73 -1.00 -4.09
C MET A 1 -28.09 -0.45 -2.80
N LYS A 2 -28.15 -1.13 -1.63
CA LYS A 2 -27.56 -0.61 -0.36
C LYS A 2 -26.05 -0.26 -0.43
N THR A 3 -25.22 -1.03 -1.14
CA THR A 3 -23.76 -0.80 -1.23
C THR A 3 -23.40 0.46 -2.03
N SER A 4 -24.12 0.73 -3.11
CA SER A 4 -23.88 1.92 -3.95
C SER A 4 -24.26 3.21 -3.21
N ALA A 5 -25.40 3.23 -2.54
CA ALA A 5 -25.84 4.37 -1.73
C ALA A 5 -24.85 4.69 -0.61
N LYS A 6 -24.34 3.67 0.07
CA LYS A 6 -23.31 3.83 1.13
C LYS A 6 -21.99 4.39 0.58
N CYS A 7 -21.56 3.95 -0.59
CA CYS A 7 -20.36 4.47 -1.26
C CYS A 7 -20.51 5.98 -1.58
N THR A 8 -21.68 6.40 -2.06
CA THR A 8 -21.98 7.81 -2.35
C THR A 8 -21.97 8.66 -1.08
N ILE A 9 -22.53 8.16 0.00
CA ILE A 9 -22.53 8.86 1.31
C ILE A 9 -21.09 9.05 1.79
N LEU A 10 -20.27 7.98 1.81
CA LEU A 10 -18.87 8.06 2.23
C LEU A 10 -18.07 9.08 1.40
N LYS A 11 -18.27 9.08 0.09
CA LYS A 11 -17.61 10.03 -0.81
C LYS A 11 -18.05 11.48 -0.57
N ASN A 12 -19.33 11.71 -0.35
CA ASN A 12 -19.84 13.05 -0.06
C ASN A 12 -19.35 13.55 1.31
N THR A 13 -19.34 12.68 2.32
CA THR A 13 -18.77 13.01 3.63
C THR A 13 -17.28 13.33 3.49
N ALA A 14 -16.53 12.55 2.71
CA ALA A 14 -15.10 12.81 2.47
C ALA A 14 -14.86 14.18 1.82
N LYS A 15 -15.70 14.59 0.84
CA LYS A 15 -15.61 15.92 0.24
C LYS A 15 -15.84 17.02 1.28
N ASN A 16 -16.84 16.85 2.15
CA ASN A 16 -17.14 17.82 3.20
C ASN A 16 -16.01 17.93 4.23
N VAL A 17 -15.44 16.80 4.66
CA VAL A 17 -14.28 16.76 5.57
C VAL A 17 -13.06 17.43 4.95
N MET A 18 -12.85 17.26 3.65
CA MET A 18 -11.72 17.86 2.93
C MET A 18 -11.90 19.35 2.63
N ALA A 19 -13.12 19.89 2.73
CA ALA A 19 -13.37 21.30 2.46
C ALA A 19 -12.50 22.19 3.38
N GLY A 20 -11.69 23.05 2.78
CA GLY A 20 -10.72 23.92 3.49
C GLY A 20 -9.45 23.23 3.99
N LYS A 21 -9.33 21.88 3.92
CA LYS A 21 -8.19 21.11 4.44
C LYS A 21 -7.30 20.50 3.35
N TYR A 22 -7.64 20.66 2.06
CA TYR A 22 -6.91 20.08 0.93
C TYR A 22 -5.42 20.46 0.93
N TYR A 23 -5.11 21.72 1.24
CA TYR A 23 -3.74 22.20 1.26
C TYR A 23 -2.86 21.36 2.20
N PHE A 24 -3.29 21.14 3.44
CA PHE A 24 -2.54 20.36 4.42
C PHE A 24 -2.38 18.91 4.00
N ALA A 25 -3.44 18.29 3.47
CA ALA A 25 -3.43 16.92 3.00
C ALA A 25 -2.50 16.73 1.79
N ILE A 26 -2.51 17.67 0.84
CA ILE A 26 -1.60 17.65 -0.32
C ILE A 26 -0.15 17.81 0.14
N MET A 27 0.14 18.77 1.03
CA MET A 27 1.51 18.99 1.55
C MET A 27 2.04 17.76 2.29
N ALA A 28 1.21 17.12 3.12
CA ALA A 28 1.57 15.89 3.83
C ALA A 28 1.90 14.75 2.84
N LEU A 29 1.08 14.56 1.81
CA LEU A 29 1.33 13.53 0.80
C LEU A 29 2.52 13.85 -0.12
N LEU A 30 2.76 15.11 -0.44
CA LEU A 30 3.97 15.54 -1.16
C LEU A 30 5.23 15.23 -0.35
N PHE A 31 5.20 15.51 0.96
CA PHE A 31 6.31 15.19 1.86
C PHE A 31 6.54 13.66 1.94
N ALA A 32 5.49 12.87 2.14
CA ALA A 32 5.57 11.41 2.13
C ALA A 32 6.05 10.86 0.78
N GLY A 33 5.57 11.44 -0.33
CA GLY A 33 5.98 11.09 -1.69
C GLY A 33 7.45 11.42 -1.94
N LEU A 34 7.93 12.57 -1.50
CA LEU A 34 9.34 12.96 -1.61
C LEU A 34 10.23 11.98 -0.84
N ILE A 35 9.89 11.65 0.41
CA ILE A 35 10.60 10.63 1.19
C ILE A 35 10.64 9.31 0.43
N SER A 36 9.50 8.87 -0.11
CA SER A 36 9.40 7.61 -0.86
C SER A 36 10.28 7.60 -2.12
N ILE A 37 10.29 8.70 -2.88
CA ILE A 37 11.10 8.83 -4.10
C ILE A 37 12.59 8.82 -3.75
N LEU A 38 13.02 9.60 -2.77
CA LEU A 38 14.42 9.65 -2.33
C LEU A 38 14.88 8.30 -1.81
N PHE A 39 14.06 7.64 -1.00
CA PHE A 39 14.38 6.33 -0.45
C PHE A 39 14.46 5.24 -1.53
N ASN A 40 13.52 5.21 -2.47
CA ASN A 40 13.57 4.28 -3.59
C ASN A 40 14.79 4.53 -4.49
N ARG A 41 15.14 5.79 -4.72
CA ARG A 41 16.35 6.15 -5.48
C ARG A 41 17.63 5.70 -4.75
N PHE A 42 17.68 5.91 -3.44
CA PHE A 42 18.76 5.41 -2.59
C PHE A 42 18.87 3.89 -2.66
N THR A 43 17.75 3.17 -2.49
CA THR A 43 17.68 1.71 -2.56
C THR A 43 18.19 1.17 -3.91
N TYR A 44 17.75 1.78 -5.01
CA TYR A 44 18.20 1.42 -6.34
C TYR A 44 19.72 1.60 -6.52
N ASN A 45 20.24 2.74 -6.11
CA ASN A 45 21.69 3.02 -6.23
C ASN A 45 22.51 2.11 -5.33
N LEU A 46 22.05 1.84 -4.10
CA LEU A 46 22.71 0.93 -3.17
C LEU A 46 22.75 -0.50 -3.72
N ASN A 47 21.62 -1.02 -4.18
CA ASN A 47 21.50 -2.34 -4.77
C ASN A 47 22.44 -2.50 -5.98
N ARG A 48 22.42 -1.53 -6.90
CA ARG A 48 23.30 -1.51 -8.07
C ARG A 48 24.77 -1.49 -7.67
N SER A 49 25.15 -0.64 -6.70
CA SER A 49 26.54 -0.53 -6.23
C SER A 49 27.04 -1.83 -5.61
N ILE A 50 26.22 -2.47 -4.76
CA ILE A 50 26.56 -3.76 -4.12
C ILE A 50 26.72 -4.85 -5.18
N CYS A 51 25.77 -4.99 -6.11
CA CYS A 51 25.82 -5.99 -7.15
C CYS A 51 27.08 -5.82 -8.04
N LEU A 52 27.39 -4.59 -8.48
CA LEU A 52 28.59 -4.31 -9.27
C LEU A 52 29.87 -4.61 -8.50
N THR A 53 29.94 -4.26 -7.21
CA THR A 53 31.11 -4.55 -6.36
C THR A 53 31.33 -6.05 -6.19
N LEU A 54 30.26 -6.83 -6.05
CA LEU A 54 30.35 -8.29 -5.94
C LEU A 54 30.80 -8.94 -7.25
N ILE A 55 30.30 -8.44 -8.39
CA ILE A 55 30.72 -8.89 -9.71
C ILE A 55 32.24 -8.64 -9.89
N ASP A 56 32.71 -7.44 -9.58
CA ASP A 56 34.08 -7.03 -9.79
C ASP A 56 35.06 -7.73 -8.82
N ARG A 57 34.78 -7.65 -7.52
CA ARG A 57 35.71 -8.19 -6.48
C ARG A 57 35.70 -9.70 -6.38
N MET A 58 34.54 -10.34 -6.51
CA MET A 58 34.42 -11.80 -6.38
C MET A 58 34.49 -12.53 -7.73
N LYS A 59 34.64 -11.78 -8.84
CA LYS A 59 34.61 -12.31 -10.23
C LYS A 59 33.37 -13.17 -10.48
N LEU A 60 32.25 -12.84 -9.81
CA LEU A 60 31.00 -13.52 -10.00
C LEU A 60 30.35 -13.05 -11.30
N SER A 61 29.81 -14.01 -12.05
CA SER A 61 28.95 -13.66 -13.20
C SER A 61 27.71 -12.90 -12.74
N ALA A 62 27.26 -11.92 -13.52
CA ALA A 62 26.00 -11.21 -13.29
C ALA A 62 24.78 -12.15 -13.24
N SER A 63 24.90 -13.33 -13.87
CA SER A 63 23.89 -14.40 -13.85
C SER A 63 24.03 -15.37 -12.68
N SER A 64 24.98 -15.13 -11.74
CA SER A 64 25.09 -16.01 -10.57
C SER A 64 23.83 -15.91 -9.70
N THR A 65 23.33 -17.06 -9.25
CA THR A 65 22.11 -17.16 -8.41
C THR A 65 22.18 -16.26 -7.18
N GLY A 66 23.38 -16.12 -6.57
CA GLY A 66 23.57 -15.26 -5.40
C GLY A 66 23.31 -13.78 -5.68
N ILE A 67 23.76 -13.26 -6.83
CA ILE A 67 23.54 -11.86 -7.23
C ILE A 67 22.07 -11.65 -7.56
N ILE A 68 21.43 -12.60 -8.26
CA ILE A 68 20.01 -12.53 -8.58
C ILE A 68 19.17 -12.49 -7.28
N VAL A 69 19.40 -13.41 -6.35
CA VAL A 69 18.68 -13.42 -5.06
C VAL A 69 18.89 -12.11 -4.30
N LEU A 70 20.11 -11.58 -4.26
CA LEU A 70 20.42 -10.33 -3.57
C LEU A 70 19.72 -9.13 -4.20
N SER A 71 19.61 -9.10 -5.53
CA SER A 71 18.96 -8.00 -6.28
C SER A 71 17.47 -7.86 -5.97
N TYR A 72 16.80 -8.94 -5.56
CA TYR A 72 15.42 -8.92 -5.10
C TYR A 72 15.28 -8.76 -3.58
N LEU A 73 16.16 -9.44 -2.81
CA LEU A 73 16.06 -9.46 -1.36
C LEU A 73 16.37 -8.11 -0.73
N LEU A 74 17.39 -7.41 -1.19
CA LEU A 74 17.81 -6.13 -0.61
C LEU A 74 16.74 -5.04 -0.81
N PRO A 75 16.17 -4.80 -2.02
CA PRO A 75 15.06 -3.87 -2.19
C PRO A 75 13.81 -4.29 -1.41
N PHE A 76 13.53 -5.58 -1.29
CA PHE A 76 12.42 -6.08 -0.47
C PHE A 76 12.59 -5.71 1.00
N LEU A 77 13.74 -5.96 1.61
CA LEU A 77 13.99 -5.62 3.01
C LEU A 77 13.91 -4.10 3.25
N LEU A 78 14.46 -3.30 2.34
CA LEU A 78 14.39 -1.85 2.43
C LEU A 78 12.97 -1.32 2.23
N SER A 79 12.17 -1.94 1.37
CA SER A 79 10.76 -1.57 1.18
C SER A 79 9.90 -1.79 2.43
N ILE A 80 10.23 -2.79 3.27
CA ILE A 80 9.54 -2.98 4.56
C ILE A 80 9.71 -1.76 5.44
N VAL A 81 10.93 -1.22 5.52
CA VAL A 81 11.23 -0.01 6.30
C VAL A 81 10.44 1.18 5.75
N LEU A 82 10.44 1.37 4.43
CA LEU A 82 9.69 2.46 3.79
C LEU A 82 8.17 2.35 4.05
N ASN A 83 7.63 1.13 4.01
CA ASN A 83 6.19 0.89 4.21
C ASN A 83 5.71 1.16 5.66
N VAL A 84 6.61 1.34 6.63
CA VAL A 84 6.25 1.86 7.96
C VAL A 84 5.62 3.27 7.85
N LEU A 85 6.00 4.07 6.85
CA LEU A 85 5.40 5.38 6.57
C LEU A 85 3.88 5.31 6.35
N GLN A 86 3.38 4.19 5.86
CA GLN A 86 1.94 3.99 5.63
C GLN A 86 1.12 4.08 6.92
N LEU A 87 1.70 3.67 8.08
CA LEU A 87 1.04 3.83 9.38
C LEU A 87 0.84 5.31 9.72
N GLY A 88 1.87 6.14 9.49
CA GLY A 88 1.78 7.58 9.71
C GLY A 88 0.77 8.25 8.77
N ILE A 89 0.70 7.83 7.51
CA ILE A 89 -0.32 8.31 6.57
C ILE A 89 -1.72 7.97 7.09
N CYS A 90 -1.93 6.74 7.57
CA CYS A 90 -3.22 6.35 8.15
C CYS A 90 -3.58 7.19 9.38
N LEU A 91 -2.62 7.45 10.28
CA LEU A 91 -2.82 8.31 11.45
C LEU A 91 -3.20 9.74 11.06
N PHE A 92 -2.43 10.35 10.15
CA PHE A 92 -2.70 11.71 9.68
C PHE A 92 -4.12 11.85 9.12
N PHE A 93 -4.54 10.94 8.26
CA PHE A 93 -5.89 10.99 7.68
C PHE A 93 -6.99 10.61 8.67
N LEU A 94 -6.71 9.76 9.65
CA LEU A 94 -7.65 9.44 10.73
C LEU A 94 -7.89 10.69 11.60
N ASN A 95 -6.83 11.37 12.04
CA ASN A 95 -6.92 12.61 12.81
C ASN A 95 -7.66 13.71 12.03
N LEU A 96 -7.38 13.83 10.72
CA LEU A 96 -8.06 14.80 9.86
C LEU A 96 -9.58 14.53 9.74
N THR A 97 -10.00 13.25 9.74
CA THR A 97 -11.41 12.85 9.65
C THR A 97 -12.15 12.96 10.96
N THR A 98 -11.47 12.78 12.09
CA THR A 98 -12.06 12.87 13.44
C THR A 98 -11.95 14.27 14.04
N ASN A 99 -11.45 15.25 13.29
CA ASN A 99 -11.18 16.61 13.75
C ASN A 99 -10.23 16.70 14.96
N HIS A 100 -9.37 15.69 15.13
CA HIS A 100 -8.25 15.78 16.05
C HIS A 100 -7.14 16.65 15.47
N PRO A 101 -6.25 17.21 16.30
CA PRO A 101 -5.05 17.89 15.82
C PRO A 101 -4.24 16.95 14.93
N PHE A 102 -3.84 17.43 13.76
CA PHE A 102 -3.02 16.69 12.80
C PHE A 102 -1.80 17.51 12.42
N TYR A 103 -0.66 16.85 12.39
CA TYR A 103 0.62 17.47 12.07
C TYR A 103 1.32 16.68 10.97
N THR A 104 2.12 17.35 10.15
CA THR A 104 2.93 16.67 9.13
C THR A 104 3.89 15.65 9.76
N PHE A 105 4.28 15.87 11.03
CA PHE A 105 5.11 14.94 11.79
C PHE A 105 4.41 13.61 12.11
N ASP A 106 3.09 13.55 12.11
CA ASP A 106 2.31 12.30 12.29
C ASP A 106 2.68 11.24 11.23
N LEU A 107 3.18 11.67 10.07
CA LEU A 107 3.67 10.76 9.01
C LEU A 107 4.83 9.88 9.48
N THR A 108 5.61 10.33 10.43
CA THR A 108 6.76 9.59 10.97
C THR A 108 6.42 8.77 12.21
N TYR A 109 5.15 8.77 12.64
CA TYR A 109 4.68 8.11 13.87
C TYR A 109 5.18 6.66 13.99
N GLY A 110 5.08 5.88 12.93
CA GLY A 110 5.48 4.46 12.93
C GLY A 110 6.97 4.22 13.16
N TYR A 111 7.82 5.24 12.97
CA TYR A 111 9.27 5.13 13.22
C TYR A 111 9.64 5.45 14.67
N PHE A 112 8.85 6.28 15.34
CA PHE A 112 9.15 6.74 16.71
C PHE A 112 8.33 6.01 17.78
N HIS A 113 7.15 5.47 17.41
CA HIS A 113 6.28 4.73 18.32
C HIS A 113 6.20 3.27 17.87
N ASP A 114 6.55 2.34 18.76
CA ASP A 114 6.46 0.89 18.54
C ASP A 114 7.05 0.42 17.19
N PHE A 115 8.24 0.94 16.83
CA PHE A 115 8.90 0.65 15.55
C PHE A 115 8.95 -0.85 15.24
N GLY A 116 9.28 -1.69 16.23
CA GLY A 116 9.37 -3.13 16.05
C GLY A 116 8.02 -3.78 15.67
N LYS A 117 6.90 -3.26 16.17
CA LYS A 117 5.55 -3.72 15.83
C LYS A 117 5.15 -3.21 14.44
N SER A 118 5.41 -1.93 14.18
CA SER A 118 5.18 -1.31 12.86
C SER A 118 5.94 -2.03 11.77
N LEU A 119 7.21 -2.36 12.02
CA LEU A 119 8.08 -3.09 11.09
C LEU A 119 7.56 -4.50 10.81
N ARG A 120 7.12 -5.24 11.85
CA ARG A 120 6.55 -6.58 11.67
C ARG A 120 5.25 -6.54 10.89
N LEU A 121 4.36 -5.58 11.18
CA LEU A 121 3.10 -5.42 10.45
C LEU A 121 3.37 -5.07 8.99
N SER A 122 4.22 -4.06 8.74
CA SER A 122 4.63 -3.68 7.38
C SER A 122 5.32 -4.85 6.66
N GLY A 123 6.16 -5.62 7.35
CA GLY A 123 6.84 -6.77 6.81
C GLY A 123 5.88 -7.84 6.28
N VAL A 124 4.85 -8.20 7.07
CA VAL A 124 3.84 -9.17 6.63
C VAL A 124 3.07 -8.67 5.41
N LEU A 125 2.64 -7.40 5.42
CA LEU A 125 1.87 -6.82 4.33
C LEU A 125 2.72 -6.66 3.06
N THR A 126 3.99 -6.27 3.21
CA THR A 126 4.94 -6.15 2.10
C THR A 126 5.30 -7.51 1.53
N LEU A 127 5.51 -8.53 2.37
CA LEU A 127 5.78 -9.89 1.92
C LEU A 127 4.62 -10.43 1.06
N LEU A 128 3.40 -10.18 1.49
CA LEU A 128 2.20 -10.62 0.76
C LEU A 128 2.11 -9.97 -0.63
N SER A 129 2.39 -8.67 -0.72
CA SER A 129 2.42 -7.97 -2.02
C SER A 129 3.63 -8.38 -2.87
N PHE A 130 4.81 -8.54 -2.27
CA PHE A 130 6.02 -8.99 -2.97
C PHE A 130 5.81 -10.35 -3.63
N LEU A 131 5.28 -11.34 -2.91
CA LEU A 131 4.98 -12.66 -3.47
C LEU A 131 3.97 -12.60 -4.62
N CYS A 132 3.02 -11.67 -4.57
CA CYS A 132 2.06 -11.48 -5.65
C CYS A 132 2.70 -10.88 -6.91
N TYR A 133 3.60 -9.90 -6.76
CA TYR A 133 4.19 -9.19 -7.91
C TYR A 133 5.46 -9.83 -8.45
N LEU A 134 6.12 -10.71 -7.68
CA LEU A 134 7.38 -11.35 -8.04
C LEU A 134 7.41 -11.95 -9.48
N PRO A 135 6.39 -12.69 -9.97
CA PRO A 135 6.44 -13.21 -11.34
C PRO A 135 6.45 -12.12 -12.41
N ALA A 136 5.74 -11.01 -12.18
CA ALA A 136 5.75 -9.87 -13.11
C ALA A 136 7.12 -9.18 -13.13
N ASP A 137 7.75 -9.00 -11.96
CA ASP A 137 9.08 -8.41 -11.85
C ASP A 137 10.12 -9.28 -12.53
N VAL A 138 10.09 -10.61 -12.29
CA VAL A 138 10.97 -11.57 -12.98
C VAL A 138 10.78 -11.56 -14.49
N TYR A 139 9.53 -11.50 -14.96
CA TYR A 139 9.24 -11.40 -16.39
C TYR A 139 9.84 -10.13 -17.01
N LEU A 140 9.69 -8.99 -16.35
CA LEU A 140 10.23 -7.71 -16.82
C LEU A 140 11.76 -7.72 -16.85
N ASP A 141 12.41 -8.26 -15.81
CA ASP A 141 13.86 -8.37 -15.73
C ASP A 141 14.44 -9.28 -16.82
N LEU A 142 13.80 -10.43 -17.10
CA LEU A 142 14.21 -11.31 -18.19
C LEU A 142 14.13 -10.62 -19.55
N ARG A 143 13.04 -9.86 -19.77
CA ARG A 143 12.85 -9.07 -20.99
C ARG A 143 13.92 -7.98 -21.14
N ASP A 144 14.22 -7.25 -20.06
CA ASP A 144 15.21 -6.16 -20.07
C ASP A 144 16.64 -6.70 -20.29
N GLN A 145 16.94 -7.92 -19.86
CA GLN A 145 18.18 -8.63 -20.17
C GLN A 145 18.26 -9.16 -21.61
N GLY A 146 17.23 -8.94 -22.41
CA GLY A 146 17.21 -9.32 -23.83
C GLY A 146 16.77 -10.77 -24.09
N PHE A 147 16.28 -11.49 -23.08
CA PHE A 147 15.71 -12.82 -23.29
C PHE A 147 14.43 -12.73 -24.12
N ARG A 148 14.40 -13.45 -25.24
CA ARG A 148 13.19 -13.58 -26.08
C ARG A 148 12.36 -14.75 -25.56
N LEU A 149 11.35 -14.42 -24.78
CA LEU A 149 10.38 -15.41 -24.28
C LEU A 149 9.44 -15.84 -25.41
N SER A 150 9.17 -17.13 -25.48
CA SER A 150 8.19 -17.71 -26.41
C SER A 150 6.76 -17.30 -25.99
N SER A 151 5.81 -17.38 -26.91
CA SER A 151 4.39 -17.08 -26.62
C SER A 151 3.83 -17.98 -25.51
N THR A 152 4.30 -19.21 -25.39
CA THR A 152 3.91 -20.16 -24.32
C THR A 152 4.42 -19.73 -22.97
N GLU A 153 5.65 -19.22 -22.85
CA GLU A 153 6.23 -18.73 -21.60
C GLU A 153 5.54 -17.44 -21.15
N ILE A 154 5.25 -16.51 -22.07
CA ILE A 154 4.48 -15.30 -21.76
C ILE A 154 3.10 -15.67 -21.22
N LEU A 155 2.41 -16.62 -21.87
CA LEU A 155 1.11 -17.11 -21.42
C LEU A 155 1.21 -17.73 -20.01
N LEU A 156 2.25 -18.52 -19.73
CA LEU A 156 2.47 -19.14 -18.44
C LEU A 156 2.64 -18.07 -17.35
N PHE A 157 3.49 -17.06 -17.56
CA PHE A 157 3.65 -15.94 -16.63
C PHE A 157 2.32 -15.21 -16.39
N ALA A 158 1.54 -14.95 -17.44
CA ALA A 158 0.24 -14.30 -17.34
C ALA A 158 -0.77 -15.13 -16.51
N VAL A 159 -0.82 -16.43 -16.71
CA VAL A 159 -1.71 -17.34 -15.96
C VAL A 159 -1.30 -17.39 -14.47
N ILE A 160 -0.01 -17.53 -14.18
CA ILE A 160 0.51 -17.51 -12.81
C ILE A 160 0.15 -16.17 -12.14
N GLN A 161 0.38 -15.06 -12.84
CA GLN A 161 0.07 -13.73 -12.32
C GLN A 161 -1.41 -13.56 -12.02
N LEU A 162 -2.31 -14.02 -12.88
CA LEU A 162 -3.75 -13.97 -12.66
C LEU A 162 -4.19 -14.81 -11.45
N LEU A 163 -3.62 -16.00 -11.29
CA LEU A 163 -3.90 -16.86 -10.12
C LEU A 163 -3.45 -16.20 -8.82
N LEU A 164 -2.25 -15.60 -8.81
CA LEU A 164 -1.74 -14.90 -7.63
C LEU A 164 -2.58 -13.67 -7.29
N ILE A 165 -3.00 -12.88 -8.27
CA ILE A 165 -3.91 -11.74 -8.06
C ILE A 165 -5.25 -12.22 -7.50
N ALA A 166 -5.80 -13.33 -7.99
CA ALA A 166 -7.07 -13.89 -7.53
C ALA A 166 -7.01 -14.30 -6.04
N ILE A 167 -5.85 -14.80 -5.57
CA ILE A 167 -5.62 -15.15 -4.17
C ILE A 167 -5.30 -13.88 -3.34
N TYR A 168 -4.46 -12.99 -3.87
CA TYR A 168 -4.02 -11.78 -3.18
C TYR A 168 -5.16 -10.81 -2.90
N LEU A 169 -6.06 -10.60 -3.86
CA LEU A 169 -7.13 -9.62 -3.76
C LEU A 169 -8.02 -9.81 -2.52
N PRO A 170 -8.62 -10.98 -2.24
CA PRO A 170 -9.45 -11.17 -1.05
C PRO A 170 -8.67 -11.10 0.26
N VAL A 171 -7.38 -11.46 0.25
CA VAL A 171 -6.51 -11.36 1.43
C VAL A 171 -6.13 -9.91 1.69
N SER A 172 -5.73 -9.15 0.68
CA SER A 172 -5.40 -7.72 0.80
C SER A 172 -6.61 -6.89 1.26
N LEU A 173 -7.82 -7.24 0.81
CA LEU A 173 -9.06 -6.61 1.30
C LEU A 173 -9.32 -6.95 2.77
N ALA A 174 -9.06 -8.19 3.21
CA ALA A 174 -9.22 -8.59 4.60
C ALA A 174 -8.25 -7.86 5.54
N LEU A 175 -7.02 -7.64 5.10
CA LEU A 175 -5.95 -7.01 5.88
C LEU A 175 -5.87 -5.49 5.68
N SER A 176 -6.74 -4.91 4.88
CA SER A 176 -6.69 -3.50 4.49
C SER A 176 -6.85 -2.51 5.65
N GLN A 177 -7.45 -2.95 6.77
CA GLN A 177 -7.68 -2.12 7.94
C GLN A 177 -6.61 -2.29 9.03
N SER A 178 -5.57 -3.11 8.79
CA SER A 178 -4.58 -3.48 9.81
C SER A 178 -3.83 -2.28 10.39
N TYR A 179 -3.49 -1.27 9.59
CA TYR A 179 -2.84 -0.07 10.09
C TYR A 179 -3.75 0.76 11.00
N TYR A 180 -5.03 0.90 10.66
CA TYR A 180 -6.01 1.59 11.51
C TYR A 180 -6.26 0.82 12.81
N VAL A 181 -6.37 -0.51 12.74
CA VAL A 181 -6.51 -1.37 13.94
C VAL A 181 -5.30 -1.24 14.85
N MET A 182 -4.08 -1.13 14.30
CA MET A 182 -2.88 -0.91 15.10
C MET A 182 -2.91 0.43 15.84
N LEU A 183 -3.47 1.48 15.22
CA LEU A 183 -3.59 2.81 15.84
C LEU A 183 -4.61 2.83 16.97
N ASP A 184 -5.75 2.15 16.80
CA ASP A 184 -6.84 2.12 17.80
C ASP A 184 -6.55 1.13 18.95
N TYR A 185 -5.76 0.09 18.69
CA TYR A 185 -5.45 -0.99 19.66
C TYR A 185 -3.95 -1.25 19.72
N PRO A 186 -3.16 -0.32 20.27
CA PRO A 186 -1.71 -0.43 20.31
C PRO A 186 -1.20 -1.58 21.20
N GLU A 187 -2.02 -2.09 22.13
CA GLU A 187 -1.70 -3.22 23.02
C GLU A 187 -1.68 -4.57 22.29
N LEU A 188 -2.40 -4.70 21.15
CA LEU A 188 -2.50 -5.97 20.44
C LEU A 188 -1.18 -6.36 19.76
N SER A 189 -0.91 -7.66 19.74
CA SER A 189 0.20 -8.22 18.95
C SER A 189 -0.08 -8.12 17.45
N THR A 190 0.97 -8.18 16.63
CA THR A 190 0.83 -8.12 15.16
C THR A 190 -0.14 -9.19 14.61
N LYS A 191 -0.12 -10.41 15.17
CA LYS A 191 -1.05 -11.47 14.75
C LYS A 191 -2.50 -11.15 15.09
N GLU A 192 -2.73 -10.60 16.28
CA GLU A 192 -4.08 -10.18 16.72
C GLU A 192 -4.61 -9.02 15.89
N ILE A 193 -3.75 -8.04 15.54
CA ILE A 193 -4.10 -6.93 14.65
C ILE A 193 -4.57 -7.47 13.28
N LEU A 194 -3.81 -8.37 12.66
CA LEU A 194 -4.16 -8.97 11.37
C LEU A 194 -5.47 -9.78 11.47
N ARG A 195 -5.62 -10.56 12.54
CA ARG A 195 -6.84 -11.33 12.79
C ARG A 195 -8.05 -10.44 13.00
N LYS A 196 -7.91 -9.37 13.79
CA LYS A 196 -8.97 -8.38 14.04
C LYS A 196 -9.35 -7.65 12.77
N SER A 197 -8.39 -7.22 11.95
CA SER A 197 -8.66 -6.63 10.63
C SER A 197 -9.48 -7.59 9.75
N ALA A 198 -9.08 -8.87 9.67
CA ALA A 198 -9.80 -9.88 8.90
C ALA A 198 -11.23 -10.12 9.43
N GLN A 199 -11.42 -10.10 10.76
CA GLN A 199 -12.73 -10.22 11.41
C GLN A 199 -13.65 -9.03 11.09
N ILE A 200 -13.15 -7.79 11.23
CA ILE A 200 -13.87 -6.57 10.91
C ILE A 200 -14.31 -6.55 9.45
N MET A 201 -13.46 -7.07 8.55
CA MET A 201 -13.72 -7.12 7.10
C MET A 201 -14.56 -8.33 6.67
N ASN A 202 -14.90 -9.22 7.60
CA ASN A 202 -15.77 -10.35 7.25
C ASN A 202 -17.15 -9.85 6.81
N GLY A 203 -17.64 -10.34 5.66
CA GLY A 203 -18.87 -9.87 5.02
C GLY A 203 -18.81 -8.47 4.38
N LYS A 204 -17.78 -7.66 4.68
CA LYS A 204 -17.66 -6.26 4.20
C LYS A 204 -16.63 -6.09 3.05
N LYS A 205 -15.88 -7.15 2.68
CA LYS A 205 -14.87 -7.12 1.61
C LYS A 205 -15.42 -6.63 0.27
N LYS A 206 -16.60 -7.11 -0.13
CA LYS A 206 -17.28 -6.69 -1.37
C LYS A 206 -17.59 -5.19 -1.37
N GLN A 207 -17.99 -4.64 -0.23
CA GLN A 207 -18.28 -3.21 -0.08
C GLN A 207 -17.01 -2.39 -0.26
N LEU A 208 -15.90 -2.77 0.42
CA LEU A 208 -14.62 -2.08 0.26
C LEU A 208 -14.11 -2.16 -1.19
N PHE A 209 -14.20 -3.33 -1.81
CA PHE A 209 -13.85 -3.51 -3.21
C PHE A 209 -14.63 -2.54 -4.11
N TYR A 210 -15.93 -2.43 -3.90
CA TYR A 210 -16.78 -1.51 -4.66
C TYR A 210 -16.41 -0.03 -4.44
N VAL A 211 -16.09 0.35 -3.19
CA VAL A 211 -15.60 1.70 -2.88
C VAL A 211 -14.31 1.98 -3.64
N ARG A 212 -13.33 1.07 -3.61
CA ARG A 212 -12.06 1.22 -4.34
C ARG A 212 -12.29 1.30 -5.87
N LEU A 213 -13.12 0.42 -6.41
CA LEU A 213 -13.43 0.39 -7.84
C LEU A 213 -14.09 1.69 -8.30
N SER A 214 -14.90 2.32 -7.45
CA SER A 214 -15.56 3.59 -7.77
C SER A 214 -14.62 4.80 -7.91
N PHE A 215 -13.35 4.66 -7.51
CA PHE A 215 -12.30 5.66 -7.76
C PHE A 215 -11.59 5.45 -9.10
N LEU A 216 -11.73 4.27 -9.73
CA LEU A 216 -11.06 3.95 -10.99
C LEU A 216 -11.37 4.94 -12.12
N PRO A 217 -12.64 5.32 -12.38
CA PRO A 217 -12.94 6.31 -13.41
C PRO A 217 -12.27 7.67 -13.14
N LEU A 218 -12.24 8.11 -11.88
CA LEU A 218 -11.60 9.36 -11.50
C LEU A 218 -10.07 9.28 -11.70
N PHE A 219 -9.47 8.13 -11.39
CA PHE A 219 -8.05 7.88 -11.61
C PHE A 219 -7.70 7.96 -13.11
N VAL A 220 -8.52 7.35 -13.98
CA VAL A 220 -8.32 7.44 -15.44
C VAL A 220 -8.40 8.89 -15.91
N ILE A 221 -9.38 9.68 -15.45
CA ILE A 221 -9.47 11.10 -15.77
C ILE A 221 -8.23 11.86 -15.29
N CYS A 222 -7.73 11.57 -14.09
CA CYS A 222 -6.51 12.20 -13.57
C CYS A 222 -5.27 11.87 -14.41
N LEU A 223 -5.17 10.66 -14.95
CA LEU A 223 -4.08 10.29 -15.89
C LEU A 223 -4.16 11.10 -17.19
N LEU A 224 -5.37 11.33 -17.71
CA LEU A 224 -5.58 12.15 -18.93
C LEU A 224 -5.16 13.61 -18.72
N THR A 225 -5.16 14.10 -17.48
CA THR A 225 -4.67 15.45 -17.12
C THR A 225 -3.17 15.47 -16.76
N CYS A 226 -2.36 14.58 -17.34
CA CYS A 226 -0.93 14.42 -17.03
C CYS A 226 -0.66 14.22 -15.53
N GLY A 227 -1.59 13.64 -14.79
CA GLY A 227 -1.44 13.35 -13.36
C GLY A 227 -1.74 14.51 -12.41
N ILE A 228 -2.02 15.73 -12.91
CA ILE A 228 -2.32 16.89 -12.05
C ILE A 228 -3.51 16.60 -11.13
N GLY A 229 -4.54 15.91 -11.61
CA GLY A 229 -5.71 15.53 -10.82
C GLY A 229 -5.40 14.62 -9.63
N LEU A 230 -4.27 13.91 -9.63
CA LEU A 230 -3.89 13.01 -8.54
C LEU A 230 -3.63 13.75 -7.23
N PHE A 231 -3.19 15.02 -7.27
CA PHE A 231 -2.99 15.83 -6.06
C PHE A 231 -4.28 16.00 -5.24
N TRP A 232 -5.44 16.01 -5.90
CA TRP A 232 -6.75 16.06 -5.23
C TRP A 232 -7.32 14.66 -4.99
N LEU A 233 -7.10 13.74 -5.93
CA LEU A 233 -7.69 12.41 -5.86
C LEU A 233 -7.08 11.57 -4.72
N ILE A 234 -5.76 11.61 -4.52
CA ILE A 234 -5.08 10.78 -3.53
C ILE A 234 -5.53 11.13 -2.10
N PRO A 235 -5.49 12.41 -1.64
CA PRO A 235 -5.99 12.75 -0.31
C PRO A 235 -7.48 12.44 -0.15
N TYR A 236 -8.30 12.66 -1.18
CA TYR A 236 -9.70 12.31 -1.17
C TYR A 236 -9.93 10.80 -0.99
N TYR A 237 -9.11 9.98 -1.63
CA TYR A 237 -9.12 8.52 -1.45
C TYR A 237 -8.77 8.13 -0.02
N HIS A 238 -7.70 8.68 0.56
CA HIS A 238 -7.27 8.36 1.93
C HIS A 238 -8.31 8.75 2.98
N VAL A 239 -8.93 9.92 2.85
CA VAL A 239 -10.04 10.34 3.73
C VAL A 239 -11.23 9.38 3.59
N THR A 240 -11.56 8.97 2.37
CA THR A 240 -12.65 8.00 2.16
C THR A 240 -12.33 6.66 2.83
N MET A 241 -11.07 6.20 2.81
CA MET A 241 -10.65 4.97 3.47
C MET A 241 -10.68 5.09 5.00
N ALA A 242 -10.27 6.23 5.57
CA ALA A 242 -10.39 6.50 7.00
C ALA A 242 -11.85 6.53 7.46
N LEU A 243 -12.73 7.20 6.71
CA LEU A 243 -14.18 7.20 6.98
C LEU A 243 -14.79 5.81 6.85
N TYR A 244 -14.32 5.02 5.88
CA TYR A 244 -14.75 3.64 5.73
C TYR A 244 -14.40 2.81 6.96
N TYR A 245 -13.17 2.96 7.48
CA TYR A 245 -12.74 2.32 8.71
C TYR A 245 -13.65 2.69 9.89
N LEU A 246 -13.88 3.98 10.11
CA LEU A 246 -14.77 4.48 11.18
C LEU A 246 -16.20 3.95 11.05
N ASP A 247 -16.72 3.84 9.82
CA ASP A 247 -18.05 3.28 9.56
C ASP A 247 -18.14 1.78 9.85
N VAL A 248 -17.07 1.04 9.56
CA VAL A 248 -17.03 -0.41 9.80
C VAL A 248 -16.83 -0.73 11.27
N MET A 249 -16.20 0.18 12.04
CA MET A 249 -15.99 0.04 13.49
C MET A 249 -17.22 0.42 14.31
N LYS A 250 -18.19 1.17 13.75
CA LYS A 250 -19.45 1.43 14.47
C LYS A 250 -20.12 0.09 14.81
N PRO A 251 -20.62 -0.06 16.05
CA PRO A 251 -21.46 -1.20 16.38
C PRO A 251 -22.59 -1.30 15.34
N THR A 252 -22.74 -2.45 14.71
CA THR A 252 -23.94 -2.71 13.92
C THR A 252 -25.08 -2.77 14.92
N ASP A 253 -25.91 -1.72 14.97
CA ASP A 253 -27.18 -1.80 15.68
C ASP A 253 -27.86 -3.10 15.23
N PRO A 254 -28.32 -3.94 16.16
CA PRO A 254 -29.10 -5.10 15.78
C PRO A 254 -30.31 -4.57 14.98
N VAL A 255 -30.42 -5.03 13.75
CA VAL A 255 -31.57 -4.73 12.88
C VAL A 255 -32.82 -5.11 13.64
N GLN A 256 -33.57 -4.11 14.12
CA GLN A 256 -34.97 -4.27 14.54
C GLN A 256 -35.79 -4.65 13.34
#